data_adf5d6b3812d6112b8ca8fb22dad21d5
#
_entry.id   adf5d6b3812d6112b8ca8fb22dad21d5
#
_cell.length_a   1.000
_cell.length_b   1.000
_cell.length_c   1.000
_cell.angle_alpha   90.00
_cell.angle_beta   90.00
_cell.angle_gamma   90.00
#
_symmetry.space_group_name_H-M   'P 1'
#
loop_
_entity.id
_entity.type
_entity.pdbx_description
1 polymer ?
#
loop_
_entity_poly.entity_id
_entity_poly.type
_entity_poly.pdbx_seq_one_letter_code
_entity_poly.pdbx_strand_id
1 'polypeptide(L)'
;DNDHTAQMEAVRNFIQQEVDYIVICPVQEAGWDVVLQEAQDAGIPVIIADRTVSADPSLYSCFIGTDSKAEGVLAGQWLAETLDGAEANILVIEGSVGASAAIGRTEGFNEVVAEHPEWKVLDSQSGDFTQAGGQQVMESYLKSYPDQFNVVVCQNDNEAYGAIDAMKAAGVTYGVDGDVILISFDATKQGLTLTLEGEINCNVECNPLQAQGVAELIAKLEAGEEVPAVTYVPDSAFVAPGIETELAITMTQ
;
A
#
# COMPACT_ATOMS: atom_id res chain seq x y z
N ASP A 1 -16.07 -3.57 -1.21
CA ASP A 1 -16.58 -2.26 -1.64
C ASP A 1 -16.00 -1.23 -0.69
N ASN A 2 -15.05 -0.42 -1.13
CA ASN A 2 -14.35 0.61 -0.35
C ASN A 2 -15.31 1.74 0.06
N ASP A 3 -16.23 1.46 0.99
CA ASP A 3 -17.26 2.39 1.45
C ASP A 3 -17.01 2.77 2.92
N HIS A 4 -16.47 3.96 3.12
CA HIS A 4 -16.19 4.51 4.44
C HIS A 4 -17.46 4.67 5.30
N THR A 5 -18.58 5.09 4.69
CA THR A 5 -19.86 5.23 5.43
C THR A 5 -20.36 3.89 5.92
N ALA A 6 -20.27 2.85 5.08
CA ALA A 6 -20.65 1.50 5.47
C ALA A 6 -19.75 0.95 6.60
N GLN A 7 -18.47 1.30 6.64
CA GLN A 7 -17.59 0.93 7.76
C GLN A 7 -18.03 1.59 9.07
N MET A 8 -18.37 2.88 9.04
CA MET A 8 -18.88 3.57 10.23
C MET A 8 -20.17 2.94 10.76
N GLU A 9 -21.09 2.56 9.86
CA GLU A 9 -22.33 1.87 10.22
C GLU A 9 -22.03 0.48 10.81
N ALA A 10 -21.06 -0.25 10.26
CA ALA A 10 -20.66 -1.54 10.77
C ALA A 10 -20.10 -1.44 12.21
N VAL A 11 -19.26 -0.44 12.48
CA VAL A 11 -18.74 -0.20 13.83
C VAL A 11 -19.87 0.09 14.82
N ARG A 12 -20.84 0.96 14.45
CA ARG A 12 -22.03 1.22 15.29
C ARG A 12 -22.85 -0.04 15.53
N ASN A 13 -22.98 -0.90 14.53
CA ASN A 13 -23.67 -2.19 14.69
C ASN A 13 -22.94 -3.11 15.67
N PHE A 14 -21.60 -3.14 15.66
CA PHE A 14 -20.82 -3.89 16.66
C PHE A 14 -20.96 -3.31 18.07
N ILE A 15 -20.99 -1.98 18.20
CA ILE A 15 -21.25 -1.30 19.49
C ILE A 15 -22.64 -1.71 20.04
N GLN A 16 -23.68 -1.72 19.18
CA GLN A 16 -25.02 -2.15 19.60
C GLN A 16 -25.13 -3.63 19.96
N GLN A 17 -24.23 -4.48 19.42
CA GLN A 17 -24.15 -5.90 19.74
C GLN A 17 -23.31 -6.16 21.01
N GLU A 18 -22.74 -5.12 21.61
CA GLU A 18 -21.91 -5.20 22.81
C GLU A 18 -20.76 -6.23 22.65
N VAL A 19 -20.07 -6.19 21.48
CA VAL A 19 -18.93 -7.07 21.23
C VAL A 19 -17.76 -6.75 22.18
N ASP A 20 -16.90 -7.73 22.45
CA ASP A 20 -15.76 -7.56 23.37
C ASP A 20 -14.64 -6.68 22.79
N TYR A 21 -14.40 -6.76 21.46
CA TYR A 21 -13.39 -6.00 20.73
C TYR A 21 -13.87 -5.64 19.33
N ILE A 22 -13.39 -4.51 18.81
CA ILE A 22 -13.56 -4.13 17.42
C ILE A 22 -12.18 -4.00 16.77
N VAL A 23 -11.97 -4.69 15.63
CA VAL A 23 -10.76 -4.54 14.81
C VAL A 23 -11.17 -3.91 13.50
N ILE A 24 -10.51 -2.81 13.11
CA ILE A 24 -10.87 -2.02 11.94
C ILE A 24 -9.66 -1.93 11.01
N CYS A 25 -9.85 -2.29 9.72
CA CYS A 25 -8.96 -1.92 8.63
C CYS A 25 -9.59 -0.72 7.89
N PRO A 26 -9.15 0.53 8.14
CA PRO A 26 -9.83 1.72 7.64
C PRO A 26 -9.74 1.87 6.12
N VAL A 27 -10.86 2.23 5.46
CA VAL A 27 -10.84 2.57 4.03
C VAL A 27 -10.18 3.94 3.82
N GLN A 28 -10.49 4.91 4.67
CA GLN A 28 -9.93 6.26 4.65
C GLN A 28 -9.31 6.58 6.01
N GLU A 29 -8.32 7.45 6.01
CA GLU A 29 -7.62 7.87 7.22
C GLU A 29 -8.46 8.78 8.12
N ALA A 30 -9.24 9.69 7.53
CA ALA A 30 -10.00 10.71 8.24
C ALA A 30 -11.44 10.28 8.59
N GLY A 31 -12.04 10.97 9.58
CA GLY A 31 -13.46 10.88 9.89
C GLY A 31 -13.85 9.87 10.95
N TRP A 32 -12.88 9.27 11.65
CA TRP A 32 -13.12 8.21 12.64
C TRP A 32 -13.44 8.70 14.05
N ASP A 33 -13.16 9.95 14.40
CA ASP A 33 -13.23 10.48 15.76
C ASP A 33 -14.56 10.18 16.46
N VAL A 34 -15.70 10.43 15.76
CA VAL A 34 -17.02 10.26 16.36
C VAL A 34 -17.31 8.81 16.70
N VAL A 35 -17.11 7.89 15.76
CA VAL A 35 -17.45 6.48 15.97
C VAL A 35 -16.47 5.78 16.92
N LEU A 36 -15.21 6.21 16.96
CA LEU A 36 -14.23 5.74 17.94
C LEU A 36 -14.58 6.23 19.34
N GLN A 37 -15.08 7.50 19.48
CA GLN A 37 -15.58 7.99 20.75
C GLN A 37 -16.84 7.21 21.20
N GLU A 38 -17.76 6.90 20.27
CA GLU A 38 -18.93 6.06 20.56
C GLU A 38 -18.51 4.67 21.09
N ALA A 39 -17.47 4.05 20.52
CA ALA A 39 -16.95 2.77 20.99
C ALA A 39 -16.29 2.89 22.38
N GLN A 40 -15.51 3.95 22.60
CA GLN A 40 -14.88 4.23 23.89
C GLN A 40 -15.93 4.47 24.99
N ASP A 41 -16.98 5.25 24.72
CA ASP A 41 -18.09 5.51 25.65
C ASP A 41 -18.87 4.22 26.00
N ALA A 42 -18.91 3.26 25.06
CA ALA A 42 -19.48 1.93 25.29
C ALA A 42 -18.52 0.98 26.03
N GLY A 43 -17.26 1.40 26.25
CA GLY A 43 -16.23 0.58 26.91
C GLY A 43 -15.67 -0.54 26.03
N ILE A 44 -15.81 -0.44 24.71
CA ILE A 44 -15.33 -1.43 23.75
C ILE A 44 -13.97 -1.01 23.19
N PRO A 45 -12.89 -1.77 23.47
CA PRO A 45 -11.56 -1.49 22.92
C PRO A 45 -11.54 -1.64 21.40
N VAL A 46 -10.89 -0.70 20.70
CA VAL A 46 -10.71 -0.72 19.26
C VAL A 46 -9.25 -0.91 18.92
N ILE A 47 -8.95 -1.84 18.00
CA ILE A 47 -7.63 -2.03 17.40
C ILE A 47 -7.71 -1.57 15.95
N ILE A 48 -6.83 -0.66 15.57
CA ILE A 48 -6.67 -0.25 14.18
C ILE A 48 -5.67 -1.18 13.53
N ALA A 49 -6.01 -1.78 12.40
CA ALA A 49 -5.20 -2.76 11.70
C ALA A 49 -4.92 -2.34 10.25
N ASP A 50 -3.77 -2.70 9.71
CA ASP A 50 -3.34 -2.51 8.34
C ASP A 50 -3.12 -1.03 7.97
N ARG A 51 -4.17 -0.22 7.99
CA ARG A 51 -4.16 1.21 7.65
C ARG A 51 -4.37 2.07 8.89
N THR A 52 -3.71 3.21 8.95
CA THR A 52 -3.83 4.17 10.06
C THR A 52 -5.07 5.06 9.94
N VAL A 53 -5.38 5.74 11.04
CA VAL A 53 -6.41 6.78 11.13
C VAL A 53 -5.78 8.08 11.62
N SER A 54 -6.35 9.24 11.23
CA SER A 54 -5.95 10.57 11.72
C SER A 54 -6.68 10.98 13.01
N ALA A 55 -7.50 10.08 13.59
CA ALA A 55 -8.19 10.33 14.84
C ALA A 55 -7.23 10.44 16.02
N ASP A 56 -7.68 11.07 17.12
CA ASP A 56 -6.90 11.17 18.36
C ASP A 56 -6.51 9.75 18.85
N PRO A 57 -5.22 9.48 19.06
CA PRO A 57 -4.73 8.17 19.53
C PRO A 57 -5.34 7.69 20.84
N SER A 58 -5.91 8.58 21.65
CA SER A 58 -6.60 8.20 22.90
C SER A 58 -7.95 7.51 22.67
N LEU A 59 -8.47 7.53 21.44
CA LEU A 59 -9.78 6.96 21.08
C LEU A 59 -9.73 5.47 20.71
N TYR A 60 -8.54 4.89 20.56
CA TYR A 60 -8.35 3.48 20.26
C TYR A 60 -7.20 2.88 21.07
N SER A 61 -7.18 1.57 21.19
CA SER A 61 -6.20 0.89 22.07
C SER A 61 -4.81 0.86 21.48
N CYS A 62 -4.68 0.53 20.19
CA CYS A 62 -3.40 0.44 19.49
C CYS A 62 -3.62 0.32 17.97
N PHE A 63 -2.51 0.48 17.25
CA PHE A 63 -2.40 0.18 15.82
C PHE A 63 -1.45 -1.01 15.60
N ILE A 64 -1.78 -1.88 14.64
CA ILE A 64 -0.88 -2.89 14.09
C ILE A 64 -1.00 -2.93 12.57
N GLY A 65 0.11 -2.83 11.87
CA GLY A 65 0.12 -2.84 10.40
C GLY A 65 1.52 -2.64 9.85
N THR A 66 1.62 -2.30 8.59
CA THR A 66 2.88 -1.94 7.94
C THR A 66 3.14 -0.43 8.00
N ASP A 67 4.37 -0.02 7.74
CA ASP A 67 4.73 1.40 7.61
C ASP A 67 4.71 1.81 6.14
N SER A 68 3.55 2.25 5.66
CA SER A 68 3.37 2.61 4.25
C SER A 68 4.32 3.73 3.79
N LYS A 69 4.77 4.59 4.71
CA LYS A 69 5.79 5.58 4.37
C LYS A 69 7.14 4.92 4.15
N ALA A 70 7.53 4.00 5.02
CA ALA A 70 8.75 3.21 4.84
C ALA A 70 8.70 2.37 3.56
N GLU A 71 7.54 1.81 3.20
CA GLU A 71 7.35 1.13 1.90
C GLU A 71 7.68 2.06 0.72
N GLY A 72 7.15 3.29 0.74
CA GLY A 72 7.44 4.30 -0.29
C GLY A 72 8.93 4.67 -0.36
N VAL A 73 9.59 4.85 0.79
CA VAL A 73 11.04 5.09 0.87
C VAL A 73 11.81 3.91 0.29
N LEU A 74 11.42 2.68 0.62
CA LEU A 74 12.08 1.47 0.13
C LEU A 74 12.02 1.36 -1.40
N ALA A 75 10.86 1.67 -1.99
CA ALA A 75 10.69 1.71 -3.44
C ALA A 75 11.59 2.78 -4.11
N GLY A 76 11.66 3.97 -3.53
CA GLY A 76 12.51 5.05 -4.02
C GLY A 76 14.00 4.73 -3.90
N GLN A 77 14.43 4.17 -2.79
CA GLN A 77 15.83 3.75 -2.57
C GLN A 77 16.25 2.66 -3.55
N TRP A 78 15.38 1.66 -3.75
CA TRP A 78 15.65 0.63 -4.76
C TRP A 78 15.78 1.23 -6.17
N LEU A 79 14.92 2.19 -6.53
CA LEU A 79 15.00 2.88 -7.82
C LEU A 79 16.31 3.65 -7.94
N ALA A 80 16.76 4.33 -6.88
CA ALA A 80 18.00 5.07 -6.85
C ALA A 80 19.23 4.17 -7.09
N GLU A 81 19.27 3.02 -6.42
CA GLU A 81 20.32 2.00 -6.60
C GLU A 81 20.29 1.44 -8.03
N THR A 82 19.10 1.22 -8.59
CA THR A 82 18.94 0.65 -9.94
C THR A 82 19.37 1.62 -11.03
N LEU A 83 19.03 2.91 -10.89
CA LEU A 83 19.33 3.92 -11.90
C LEU A 83 20.76 4.45 -11.82
N ASP A 84 21.45 4.33 -10.67
CA ASP A 84 22.84 4.77 -10.44
C ASP A 84 23.14 6.18 -11.01
N GLY A 85 22.24 7.13 -10.73
CA GLY A 85 22.35 8.53 -11.17
C GLY A 85 21.77 8.82 -12.56
N ALA A 86 21.09 7.88 -13.21
CA ALA A 86 20.39 8.15 -14.45
C ALA A 86 19.09 8.94 -14.23
N GLU A 87 18.61 9.61 -15.29
CA GLU A 87 17.37 10.37 -15.27
C GLU A 87 16.14 9.46 -15.15
N ALA A 88 15.16 9.88 -14.34
CA ALA A 88 13.85 9.26 -14.26
C ALA A 88 12.73 10.23 -14.59
N ASN A 89 11.89 9.85 -15.54
CA ASN A 89 10.60 10.48 -15.82
C ASN A 89 9.51 9.53 -15.34
N ILE A 90 8.88 9.88 -14.21
CA ILE A 90 8.08 8.98 -13.40
C ILE A 90 6.61 9.29 -13.59
N LEU A 91 5.80 8.28 -13.81
CA LEU A 91 4.35 8.31 -13.73
C LEU A 91 3.88 7.49 -12.53
N VAL A 92 2.97 8.05 -11.73
CA VAL A 92 2.48 7.38 -10.52
C VAL A 92 0.99 7.06 -10.69
N ILE A 93 0.62 5.82 -10.42
CA ILE A 93 -0.77 5.39 -10.27
C ILE A 93 -1.01 5.20 -8.78
N GLU A 94 -1.73 6.14 -8.19
CA GLU A 94 -2.00 6.17 -6.76
C GLU A 94 -3.20 5.32 -6.39
N GLY A 95 -3.22 4.83 -5.16
CA GLY A 95 -4.35 4.11 -4.60
C GLY A 95 -5.58 4.98 -4.34
N SER A 96 -6.49 4.48 -3.49
CA SER A 96 -7.73 5.17 -3.16
C SER A 96 -7.46 6.48 -2.44
N VAL A 97 -8.11 7.54 -2.89
CA VAL A 97 -7.98 8.88 -2.30
C VAL A 97 -8.36 8.87 -0.83
N GLY A 98 -7.46 9.39 0.01
CA GLY A 98 -7.64 9.46 1.46
C GLY A 98 -7.30 8.17 2.23
N ALA A 99 -6.85 7.11 1.56
CA ALA A 99 -6.30 5.93 2.23
C ALA A 99 -4.89 6.21 2.75
N SER A 100 -4.62 5.87 4.02
CA SER A 100 -3.32 6.11 4.64
C SER A 100 -2.18 5.41 3.91
N ALA A 101 -2.43 4.23 3.33
CA ALA A 101 -1.46 3.52 2.51
C ALA A 101 -1.05 4.33 1.25
N ALA A 102 -2.03 4.94 0.54
CA ALA A 102 -1.73 5.78 -0.61
C ALA A 102 -0.94 7.03 -0.20
N ILE A 103 -1.36 7.68 0.88
CA ILE A 103 -0.70 8.88 1.42
C ILE A 103 0.76 8.54 1.81
N GLY A 104 0.95 7.50 2.63
CA GLY A 104 2.27 7.10 3.12
C GLY A 104 3.23 6.72 1.98
N ARG A 105 2.80 5.86 1.05
CA ARG A 105 3.61 5.46 -0.12
C ARG A 105 4.02 6.66 -0.96
N THR A 106 3.09 7.62 -1.18
CA THR A 106 3.38 8.87 -1.90
C THR A 106 4.41 9.72 -1.14
N GLU A 107 4.21 9.93 0.18
CA GLU A 107 5.14 10.71 0.99
C GLU A 107 6.54 10.11 1.00
N GLY A 108 6.66 8.81 1.28
CA GLY A 108 7.95 8.13 1.36
C GLY A 108 8.69 8.12 0.03
N PHE A 109 8.00 7.82 -1.07
CA PHE A 109 8.60 7.84 -2.41
C PHE A 109 9.08 9.26 -2.79
N ASN A 110 8.25 10.29 -2.52
CA ASN A 110 8.59 11.68 -2.81
C ASN A 110 9.75 12.22 -1.95
N GLU A 111 9.98 11.70 -0.73
CA GLU A 111 11.16 12.03 0.06
C GLU A 111 12.45 11.63 -0.68
N VAL A 112 12.48 10.43 -1.26
CA VAL A 112 13.63 9.99 -2.06
C VAL A 112 13.73 10.77 -3.37
N VAL A 113 12.61 10.98 -4.09
CA VAL A 113 12.60 11.81 -5.31
C VAL A 113 13.21 13.19 -5.08
N ALA A 114 12.95 13.80 -3.92
CA ALA A 114 13.49 15.12 -3.57
C ALA A 114 15.03 15.17 -3.45
N GLU A 115 15.67 14.03 -3.20
CA GLU A 115 17.13 13.89 -3.14
C GLU A 115 17.77 13.72 -4.54
N HIS A 116 16.94 13.46 -5.58
CA HIS A 116 17.36 13.18 -6.95
C HIS A 116 16.89 14.28 -7.93
N PRO A 117 17.64 15.39 -8.10
CA PRO A 117 17.25 16.47 -8.98
C PRO A 117 17.15 16.07 -10.47
N GLU A 118 17.73 14.94 -10.85
CA GLU A 118 17.61 14.33 -12.18
C GLU A 118 16.29 13.59 -12.39
N TRP A 119 15.48 13.40 -11.35
CA TRP A 119 14.19 12.72 -11.42
C TRP A 119 13.04 13.71 -11.53
N LYS A 120 12.02 13.32 -12.27
CA LYS A 120 10.83 14.14 -12.45
C LYS A 120 9.57 13.28 -12.40
N VAL A 121 8.70 13.57 -11.44
CA VAL A 121 7.33 13.04 -11.46
C VAL A 121 6.54 13.87 -12.48
N LEU A 122 6.13 13.24 -13.58
CA LEU A 122 5.40 13.87 -14.68
C LEU A 122 3.93 14.07 -14.33
N ASP A 123 3.32 13.03 -13.73
CA ASP A 123 1.91 13.04 -13.34
C ASP A 123 1.67 11.98 -12.24
N SER A 124 0.58 12.17 -11.49
CA SER A 124 0.11 11.25 -10.46
C SER A 124 -1.42 11.25 -10.44
N GLN A 125 -2.04 10.08 -10.65
CA GLN A 125 -3.50 9.92 -10.71
C GLN A 125 -3.93 8.66 -9.98
N SER A 126 -5.09 8.73 -9.30
CA SER A 126 -5.63 7.58 -8.57
C SER A 126 -6.22 6.52 -9.50
N GLY A 127 -5.79 5.27 -9.33
CA GLY A 127 -6.38 4.05 -9.90
C GLY A 127 -7.30 3.33 -8.91
N ASP A 128 -7.49 3.91 -7.70
CA ASP A 128 -8.42 3.43 -6.66
C ASP A 128 -8.11 1.99 -6.18
N PHE A 129 -6.84 1.59 -6.20
CA PHE A 129 -6.37 0.24 -5.88
C PHE A 129 -7.02 -0.86 -6.73
N THR A 130 -7.52 -0.54 -7.92
CA THR A 130 -8.20 -1.50 -8.79
C THR A 130 -7.46 -1.73 -10.11
N GLN A 131 -7.56 -2.95 -10.66
CA GLN A 131 -6.99 -3.25 -11.97
C GLN A 131 -7.59 -2.38 -13.07
N ALA A 132 -8.92 -2.20 -13.05
CA ALA A 132 -9.61 -1.37 -14.04
C ALA A 132 -9.19 0.12 -13.94
N GLY A 133 -9.00 0.64 -12.72
CA GLY A 133 -8.50 1.99 -12.49
C GLY A 133 -7.06 2.15 -12.96
N GLY A 134 -6.18 1.22 -12.60
CA GLY A 134 -4.79 1.19 -13.08
C GLY A 134 -4.70 1.17 -14.60
N GLN A 135 -5.50 0.34 -15.26
CA GLN A 135 -5.58 0.29 -16.72
C GLN A 135 -6.04 1.64 -17.31
N GLN A 136 -7.11 2.22 -16.79
CA GLN A 136 -7.65 3.48 -17.27
C GLN A 136 -6.64 4.63 -17.13
N VAL A 137 -5.97 4.73 -15.98
CA VAL A 137 -4.95 5.75 -15.73
C VAL A 137 -3.77 5.55 -16.68
N MET A 138 -3.26 4.33 -16.83
CA MET A 138 -2.15 4.04 -17.76
C MET A 138 -2.50 4.35 -19.21
N GLU A 139 -3.71 4.00 -19.66
CA GLU A 139 -4.19 4.37 -21.00
C GLU A 139 -4.24 5.90 -21.20
N SER A 140 -4.55 6.67 -20.16
CA SER A 140 -4.50 8.14 -20.18
C SER A 140 -3.06 8.65 -20.27
N TYR A 141 -2.15 8.06 -19.51
CA TYR A 141 -0.73 8.40 -19.53
C TYR A 141 -0.08 8.13 -20.89
N LEU A 142 -0.37 6.97 -21.49
CA LEU A 142 0.14 6.62 -22.82
C LEU A 142 -0.28 7.62 -23.90
N LYS A 143 -1.44 8.27 -23.74
CA LYS A 143 -1.91 9.33 -24.67
C LYS A 143 -1.28 10.69 -24.37
N SER A 144 -1.06 11.00 -23.09
CA SER A 144 -0.62 12.32 -22.64
C SER A 144 0.90 12.48 -22.65
N TYR A 145 1.63 11.38 -22.44
CA TYR A 145 3.09 11.35 -22.30
C TYR A 145 3.74 10.31 -23.22
N PRO A 146 3.43 10.30 -24.54
CA PRO A 146 4.00 9.29 -25.45
C PRO A 146 5.52 9.39 -25.45
N ASP A 147 6.20 8.27 -25.18
CA ASP A 147 7.67 8.14 -25.16
C ASP A 147 8.40 9.11 -24.22
N GLN A 148 7.73 9.65 -23.19
CA GLN A 148 8.30 10.64 -22.27
C GLN A 148 8.62 10.10 -20.88
N PHE A 149 8.23 8.89 -20.56
CA PHE A 149 8.46 8.26 -19.25
C PHE A 149 9.28 6.98 -19.37
N ASN A 150 10.01 6.66 -18.33
CA ASN A 150 10.78 5.43 -18.21
C ASN A 150 10.58 4.73 -16.87
N VAL A 151 9.72 5.27 -15.98
CA VAL A 151 9.35 4.65 -14.71
C VAL A 151 7.84 4.78 -14.50
N VAL A 152 7.20 3.69 -14.10
CA VAL A 152 5.82 3.65 -13.64
C VAL A 152 5.80 3.06 -12.23
N VAL A 153 5.17 3.78 -11.30
CA VAL A 153 4.97 3.35 -9.92
C VAL A 153 3.48 3.13 -9.71
N CYS A 154 3.07 1.90 -9.48
CA CYS A 154 1.70 1.52 -9.15
C CYS A 154 1.62 1.25 -7.64
N GLN A 155 0.74 1.93 -6.92
CA GLN A 155 0.68 1.81 -5.47
C GLN A 155 0.06 0.51 -4.96
N ASN A 156 -0.36 -0.39 -5.86
CA ASN A 156 -0.61 -1.79 -5.53
C ASN A 156 -0.50 -2.70 -6.77
N ASP A 157 -0.51 -4.00 -6.52
CA ASP A 157 -0.41 -5.03 -7.57
C ASP A 157 -1.58 -5.01 -8.55
N ASN A 158 -2.82 -4.75 -8.08
CA ASN A 158 -3.97 -4.69 -8.99
C ASN A 158 -3.81 -3.56 -10.02
N GLU A 159 -3.34 -2.38 -9.57
CA GLU A 159 -3.04 -1.26 -10.47
C GLU A 159 -1.92 -1.62 -11.45
N ALA A 160 -0.87 -2.32 -10.96
CA ALA A 160 0.21 -2.79 -11.81
C ALA A 160 -0.30 -3.76 -12.89
N TYR A 161 -1.23 -4.67 -12.59
CA TYR A 161 -1.83 -5.56 -13.59
C TYR A 161 -2.56 -4.76 -14.68
N GLY A 162 -3.32 -3.74 -14.27
CA GLY A 162 -3.99 -2.85 -15.22
C GLY A 162 -3.01 -2.04 -16.08
N ALA A 163 -1.94 -1.53 -15.48
CA ALA A 163 -0.89 -0.81 -16.20
C ALA A 163 -0.18 -1.72 -17.21
N ILE A 164 0.12 -2.96 -16.82
CA ILE A 164 0.69 -4.00 -17.69
C ILE A 164 -0.22 -4.24 -18.90
N ASP A 165 -1.52 -4.44 -18.67
CA ASP A 165 -2.50 -4.68 -19.75
C ASP A 165 -2.51 -3.51 -20.74
N ALA A 166 -2.49 -2.26 -20.26
CA ALA A 166 -2.48 -1.07 -21.10
C ALA A 166 -1.16 -0.93 -21.88
N MET A 167 0.00 -1.14 -21.24
CA MET A 167 1.30 -1.07 -21.91
C MET A 167 1.46 -2.16 -22.97
N LYS A 168 1.06 -3.41 -22.68
CA LYS A 168 1.03 -4.51 -23.66
C LYS A 168 0.17 -4.17 -24.88
N ALA A 169 -1.03 -3.63 -24.66
CA ALA A 169 -1.93 -3.24 -25.76
C ALA A 169 -1.36 -2.12 -26.63
N ALA A 170 -0.57 -1.22 -26.05
CA ALA A 170 0.10 -0.12 -26.75
C ALA A 170 1.45 -0.51 -27.37
N GLY A 171 1.98 -1.70 -27.08
CA GLY A 171 3.28 -2.15 -27.59
C GLY A 171 4.47 -1.49 -26.87
N VAL A 172 4.27 -0.96 -25.67
CA VAL A 172 5.34 -0.43 -24.83
C VAL A 172 6.08 -1.58 -24.15
N THR A 173 7.41 -1.56 -24.21
CA THR A 173 8.27 -2.53 -23.52
C THR A 173 8.50 -2.08 -22.08
N TYR A 174 8.36 -2.98 -21.11
CA TYR A 174 8.49 -2.71 -19.68
C TYR A 174 9.10 -3.92 -18.97
N GLY A 175 9.42 -3.75 -17.68
CA GLY A 175 10.04 -4.80 -16.89
C GLY A 175 11.56 -4.86 -17.09
N VAL A 176 12.16 -5.98 -16.71
CA VAL A 176 13.64 -6.16 -16.66
C VAL A 176 14.30 -5.96 -18.02
N ASP A 177 13.67 -6.45 -19.09
CA ASP A 177 14.19 -6.36 -20.45
C ASP A 177 13.54 -5.24 -21.27
N GLY A 178 12.76 -4.35 -20.64
CA GLY A 178 12.00 -3.29 -21.28
C GLY A 178 12.59 -1.89 -21.07
N ASP A 179 11.95 -0.92 -21.74
CA ASP A 179 12.34 0.50 -21.66
C ASP A 179 11.73 1.21 -20.43
N VAL A 180 10.72 0.59 -19.79
CA VAL A 180 10.01 1.16 -18.64
C VAL A 180 10.18 0.29 -17.42
N ILE A 181 10.73 0.86 -16.36
CA ILE A 181 10.78 0.25 -15.03
C ILE A 181 9.39 0.28 -14.41
N LEU A 182 8.91 -0.86 -13.92
CA LEU A 182 7.63 -0.99 -13.22
C LEU A 182 7.86 -1.37 -11.76
N ILE A 183 7.36 -0.52 -10.85
CA ILE A 183 7.36 -0.74 -9.40
C ILE A 183 5.93 -0.97 -8.96
N SER A 184 5.73 -1.94 -8.06
CA SER A 184 4.44 -2.29 -7.46
C SER A 184 4.56 -2.45 -5.95
N PHE A 185 3.42 -2.57 -5.28
CA PHE A 185 3.31 -2.83 -3.85
C PHE A 185 2.31 -3.95 -3.59
N ASP A 186 2.31 -4.50 -2.39
CA ASP A 186 1.53 -5.59 -1.78
C ASP A 186 2.24 -6.94 -1.82
N ALA A 187 3.01 -7.25 -2.82
CA ALA A 187 3.67 -8.54 -3.03
C ALA A 187 2.69 -9.73 -2.93
N THR A 188 1.53 -9.59 -3.60
CA THR A 188 0.59 -10.70 -3.72
C THR A 188 1.20 -11.86 -4.50
N LYS A 189 0.63 -13.07 -4.39
CA LYS A 189 1.13 -14.22 -5.14
C LYS A 189 1.26 -13.94 -6.64
N GLN A 190 0.29 -13.25 -7.26
CA GLN A 190 0.36 -12.90 -8.68
C GLN A 190 1.43 -11.83 -8.93
N GLY A 191 1.52 -10.80 -8.07
CA GLY A 191 2.55 -9.77 -8.15
C GLY A 191 3.95 -10.35 -8.08
N LEU A 192 4.20 -11.23 -7.10
CA LEU A 192 5.47 -11.94 -6.97
C LEU A 192 5.78 -12.84 -8.18
N THR A 193 4.76 -13.49 -8.75
CA THR A 193 4.94 -14.29 -9.98
C THR A 193 5.39 -13.40 -11.13
N LEU A 194 4.74 -12.25 -11.35
CA LEU A 194 5.13 -11.29 -12.38
C LEU A 194 6.51 -10.66 -12.10
N THR A 195 6.87 -10.48 -10.83
CA THR A 195 8.22 -10.03 -10.45
C THR A 195 9.26 -11.10 -10.81
N LEU A 196 9.00 -12.36 -10.50
CA LEU A 196 9.89 -13.47 -10.85
C LEU A 196 10.04 -13.64 -12.38
N GLU A 197 8.98 -13.40 -13.14
CA GLU A 197 8.97 -13.43 -14.61
C GLU A 197 9.63 -12.19 -15.23
N GLY A 198 9.98 -11.17 -14.42
CA GLY A 198 10.62 -9.95 -14.86
C GLY A 198 9.65 -8.90 -15.46
N GLU A 199 8.35 -9.09 -15.35
CA GLU A 199 7.35 -8.11 -15.79
C GLU A 199 7.21 -6.94 -14.78
N ILE A 200 7.44 -7.18 -13.49
CA ILE A 200 7.57 -6.16 -12.44
C ILE A 200 9.03 -6.16 -11.98
N ASN A 201 9.67 -5.00 -11.97
CA ASN A 201 11.07 -4.86 -11.59
C ASN A 201 11.28 -4.93 -10.08
N CYS A 202 10.40 -4.30 -9.31
CA CYS A 202 10.40 -4.28 -7.86
C CYS A 202 8.97 -4.33 -7.32
N ASN A 203 8.73 -5.18 -6.35
CA ASN A 203 7.46 -5.29 -5.64
C ASN A 203 7.72 -5.17 -4.14
N VAL A 204 7.23 -4.09 -3.53
CA VAL A 204 7.39 -3.84 -2.10
C VAL A 204 6.25 -4.53 -1.36
N GLU A 205 6.59 -5.33 -0.37
CA GLU A 205 5.62 -6.04 0.45
C GLU A 205 4.79 -5.04 1.28
N CYS A 206 3.48 -5.31 1.39
CA CYS A 206 2.62 -4.87 2.46
C CYS A 206 2.20 -6.13 3.20
N ASN A 207 2.89 -6.45 4.29
CA ASN A 207 2.82 -7.76 4.92
C ASN A 207 1.44 -8.04 5.54
N PRO A 208 0.66 -9.01 5.02
CA PRO A 208 -0.70 -9.29 5.48
C PRO A 208 -0.75 -10.14 6.76
N LEU A 209 0.38 -10.60 7.29
CA LEU A 209 0.44 -11.54 8.42
C LEU A 209 0.22 -10.85 9.76
N GLN A 210 -0.86 -10.08 9.89
CA GLN A 210 -1.17 -9.27 11.07
C GLN A 210 -2.07 -9.99 12.08
N ALA A 211 -2.81 -11.03 11.66
CA ALA A 211 -3.83 -11.69 12.47
C ALA A 211 -3.27 -12.26 13.78
N GLN A 212 -2.08 -12.85 13.77
CA GLN A 212 -1.45 -13.36 14.97
C GLN A 212 -1.12 -12.21 15.95
N GLY A 213 -0.56 -11.10 15.44
CA GLY A 213 -0.24 -9.93 16.26
C GLY A 213 -1.49 -9.30 16.86
N VAL A 214 -2.61 -9.23 16.12
CA VAL A 214 -3.90 -8.79 16.66
C VAL A 214 -4.34 -9.68 17.82
N ALA A 215 -4.26 -11.02 17.66
CA ALA A 215 -4.63 -11.95 18.72
C ALA A 215 -3.74 -11.81 19.97
N GLU A 216 -2.44 -11.57 19.80
CA GLU A 216 -1.51 -11.33 20.90
C GLU A 216 -1.81 -10.01 21.63
N LEU A 217 -2.16 -8.95 20.88
CA LEU A 217 -2.57 -7.66 21.47
C LEU A 217 -3.86 -7.81 22.28
N ILE A 218 -4.87 -8.50 21.76
CA ILE A 218 -6.11 -8.80 22.50
C ILE A 218 -5.81 -9.58 23.77
N ALA A 219 -4.98 -10.63 23.73
CA ALA A 219 -4.62 -11.42 24.89
C ALA A 219 -3.93 -10.58 25.98
N LYS A 220 -3.09 -9.62 25.60
CA LYS A 220 -2.47 -8.68 26.56
C LYS A 220 -3.50 -7.74 27.18
N LEU A 221 -4.40 -7.18 26.36
CA LEU A 221 -5.47 -6.31 26.86
C LEU A 221 -6.38 -7.05 27.85
N GLU A 222 -6.73 -8.31 27.56
CA GLU A 222 -7.47 -9.19 28.48
C GLU A 222 -6.73 -9.44 29.81
N ALA A 223 -5.41 -9.57 29.76
CA ALA A 223 -4.58 -9.72 30.95
C ALA A 223 -4.39 -8.42 31.76
N GLY A 224 -4.89 -7.28 31.25
CA GLY A 224 -4.69 -5.96 31.83
C GLY A 224 -3.24 -5.46 31.66
N GLU A 225 -2.52 -5.98 30.68
CA GLU A 225 -1.16 -5.57 30.35
C GLU A 225 -1.16 -4.33 29.42
N GLU A 226 -0.11 -3.52 29.52
CA GLU A 226 0.11 -2.42 28.58
C GLU A 226 0.49 -2.98 27.21
N VAL A 227 -0.12 -2.41 26.14
CA VAL A 227 0.22 -2.70 24.75
C VAL A 227 0.94 -1.51 24.10
N PRO A 228 1.85 -1.73 23.15
CA PRO A 228 2.44 -0.65 22.38
C PRO A 228 1.35 0.13 21.62
N ALA A 229 1.45 1.45 21.56
CA ALA A 229 0.53 2.28 20.78
C ALA A 229 0.59 1.93 19.28
N VAL A 230 1.78 1.57 18.79
CA VAL A 230 2.04 1.19 17.39
C VAL A 230 2.88 -0.07 17.36
N THR A 231 2.47 -1.03 16.55
CA THR A 231 3.22 -2.25 16.23
C THR A 231 3.36 -2.35 14.71
N TYR A 232 4.57 -2.18 14.21
CA TYR A 232 4.83 -2.40 12.79
C TYR A 232 5.20 -3.85 12.50
N VAL A 233 4.58 -4.40 11.47
CA VAL A 233 4.96 -5.67 10.86
C VAL A 233 6.00 -5.34 9.78
N PRO A 234 7.18 -5.98 9.78
CA PRO A 234 8.24 -5.65 8.83
C PRO A 234 7.86 -6.05 7.40
N ASP A 235 8.24 -5.21 6.46
CA ASP A 235 8.07 -5.40 5.03
C ASP A 235 9.41 -5.64 4.34
N SER A 236 9.36 -6.21 3.13
CA SER A 236 10.51 -6.50 2.28
C SER A 236 10.29 -5.96 0.87
N ALA A 237 11.35 -5.76 0.10
CA ALA A 237 11.25 -5.52 -1.34
C ALA A 237 11.72 -6.78 -2.09
N PHE A 238 10.91 -7.23 -3.03
CA PHE A 238 11.20 -8.35 -3.92
C PHE A 238 11.57 -7.81 -5.30
N VAL A 239 12.69 -8.28 -5.83
CA VAL A 239 13.24 -7.77 -7.09
C VAL A 239 13.46 -8.88 -8.09
N ALA A 240 13.35 -8.56 -9.36
CA ALA A 240 13.55 -9.49 -10.44
C ALA A 240 15.00 -9.42 -10.98
N PRO A 241 15.64 -10.58 -11.23
CA PRO A 241 15.31 -11.91 -10.71
C PRO A 241 15.90 -12.12 -9.30
N GLY A 242 15.14 -12.68 -8.35
CA GLY A 242 15.62 -12.86 -6.98
C GLY A 242 15.16 -14.17 -6.33
N ILE A 243 16.08 -14.82 -5.62
CA ILE A 243 15.81 -16.02 -4.80
C ILE A 243 14.74 -15.73 -3.74
N GLU A 244 14.76 -14.55 -3.16
CA GLU A 244 13.81 -14.09 -2.16
C GLU A 244 12.38 -14.07 -2.71
N THR A 245 12.21 -13.68 -3.98
CA THR A 245 10.91 -13.69 -4.67
C THR A 245 10.39 -15.12 -4.83
N GLU A 246 11.24 -16.09 -5.18
CA GLU A 246 10.84 -17.51 -5.27
C GLU A 246 10.39 -18.06 -3.92
N LEU A 247 11.08 -17.71 -2.83
CA LEU A 247 10.73 -18.12 -1.48
C LEU A 247 9.39 -17.53 -1.04
N ALA A 248 9.15 -16.25 -1.31
CA ALA A 248 7.89 -15.58 -0.98
C ALA A 248 6.69 -16.24 -1.68
N ILE A 249 6.80 -16.57 -2.97
CA ILE A 249 5.75 -17.28 -3.72
C ILE A 249 5.45 -18.64 -3.07
N THR A 250 6.47 -19.35 -2.61
CA THR A 250 6.29 -20.65 -1.95
C THR A 250 5.57 -20.52 -0.61
N MET A 251 5.81 -19.44 0.14
CA MET A 251 5.18 -19.20 1.44
C MET A 251 3.71 -18.75 1.33
N THR A 252 3.31 -18.19 0.20
CA THR A 252 1.92 -17.72 -0.04
C THR A 252 1.00 -18.82 -0.63
N GLN A 253 1.48 -20.02 -0.82
CA GLN A 253 0.72 -21.22 -1.23
C GLN A 253 0.11 -21.96 -0.04
#